data_bdc9f8d4bef1706b787d0379f91ed7d0
#
_entry.id   bdc9f8d4bef1706b787d0379f91ed7d0
#
_cell.length_a   1.000
_cell.length_b   1.000
_cell.length_c   1.000
_cell.angle_alpha   90.00
_cell.angle_beta   90.00
_cell.angle_gamma   90.00
#
_symmetry.space_group_name_H-M   'P 1'
#
loop_
_entity.id
_entity.type
_entity.pdbx_description
1 polymer ?
#
loop_
_entity_poly.entity_id
_entity_poly.type
_entity_poly.pdbx_seq_one_letter_code
_entity_poly.pdbx_strand_id
1 'polypeptide(L)'
;MPIHTEQEARQRVRALVQRTKAGLDLQEAPRYVGVEDPIADYLGIIVKEEPLPLGDEGQYIPYDPPVIVIAPRVSDPDRLNFTFFHEISHHLICQDDELYSFIHEYASANDKHFDTALERYCNVGAAEFLIPAGEVRKVIAARGFSIRLVEDLESAYPASKPAIAIQLAQCATHECFVVVCEWGQMPRQQIPQASFLSAVNSRPRLYVLYASSSPSTRYPIGRFVPVPSDHVIALAYRGQNAVKDVAPILFRSGNRGWKCECEAFYYKGKVYAAFNASPPVSPKQMCLF
;
A
#
# COMPACT_ATOMS: atom_id res chain seq x y z
N MET A 1 -7.07 -1.11 -25.70
CA MET A 1 -8.13 -2.08 -25.33
C MET A 1 -8.98 -1.46 -24.23
N PRO A 2 -10.30 -1.50 -24.34
CA PRO A 2 -11.16 -0.89 -23.34
C PRO A 2 -10.96 -1.50 -21.94
N ILE A 3 -10.99 -0.63 -20.92
CA ILE A 3 -10.82 -1.03 -19.52
C ILE A 3 -12.22 -1.28 -18.95
N HIS A 4 -12.44 -2.49 -18.43
CA HIS A 4 -13.75 -2.90 -17.90
C HIS A 4 -13.72 -3.21 -16.39
N THR A 5 -12.53 -3.42 -15.82
CA THR A 5 -12.36 -3.85 -14.44
C THR A 5 -11.29 -3.05 -13.70
N GLU A 6 -11.44 -2.96 -12.37
CA GLU A 6 -10.42 -2.34 -11.52
C GLU A 6 -9.04 -3.03 -11.67
N GLN A 7 -9.02 -4.32 -11.94
CA GLN A 7 -7.77 -5.05 -12.16
C GLN A 7 -7.09 -4.64 -13.47
N GLU A 8 -7.84 -4.48 -14.56
CA GLU A 8 -7.32 -3.98 -15.84
C GLU A 8 -6.81 -2.54 -15.72
N ALA A 9 -7.54 -1.67 -15.01
CA ALA A 9 -7.09 -0.32 -14.72
C ALA A 9 -5.74 -0.30 -13.97
N ARG A 10 -5.58 -1.13 -12.93
CA ARG A 10 -4.29 -1.27 -12.23
C ARG A 10 -3.18 -1.80 -13.13
N GLN A 11 -3.48 -2.73 -14.03
CA GLN A 11 -2.52 -3.22 -15.01
C GLN A 11 -2.14 -2.13 -16.01
N ARG A 12 -3.10 -1.29 -16.43
CA ARG A 12 -2.83 -0.13 -17.30
C ARG A 12 -1.89 0.88 -16.66
N VAL A 13 -2.13 1.24 -15.38
CA VAL A 13 -1.21 2.12 -14.62
C VAL A 13 0.19 1.52 -14.59
N ARG A 14 0.35 0.24 -14.27
CA ARG A 14 1.66 -0.42 -14.25
C ARG A 14 2.32 -0.41 -15.63
N ALA A 15 1.54 -0.61 -16.69
CA ALA A 15 2.06 -0.57 -18.08
C ALA A 15 2.53 0.85 -18.47
N LEU A 16 1.86 1.91 -17.99
CA LEU A 16 2.31 3.30 -18.17
C LEU A 16 3.67 3.51 -17.51
N VAL A 17 3.82 3.12 -16.25
CA VAL A 17 5.10 3.20 -15.52
C VAL A 17 6.21 2.42 -16.23
N GLN A 18 5.94 1.19 -16.65
CA GLN A 18 6.95 0.36 -17.34
C GLN A 18 7.36 0.95 -18.68
N ARG A 19 6.44 1.58 -19.44
CA ARG A 19 6.76 2.30 -20.66
C ARG A 19 7.67 3.52 -20.40
N THR A 20 7.39 4.28 -19.35
CA THR A 20 8.22 5.43 -18.95
C THR A 20 9.63 4.96 -18.58
N LYS A 21 9.75 3.90 -17.77
CA LYS A 21 11.04 3.31 -17.39
C LYS A 21 11.81 2.80 -18.61
N ALA A 22 11.14 2.12 -19.53
CA ALA A 22 11.74 1.60 -20.75
C ALA A 22 12.20 2.74 -21.70
N GLY A 23 11.46 3.84 -21.79
CA GLY A 23 11.84 5.02 -22.59
C GLY A 23 13.11 5.70 -22.09
N LEU A 24 13.44 5.54 -20.82
CA LEU A 24 14.65 6.05 -20.17
C LEU A 24 15.73 4.98 -19.95
N ASP A 25 15.52 3.75 -20.43
CA ASP A 25 16.41 2.58 -20.19
C ASP A 25 16.71 2.34 -18.71
N LEU A 26 15.74 2.58 -17.81
CA LEU A 26 15.91 2.40 -16.38
C LEU A 26 15.81 0.92 -16.01
N GLN A 27 16.94 0.33 -15.63
CA GLN A 27 17.03 -1.08 -15.19
C GLN A 27 16.67 -1.26 -13.72
N GLU A 28 16.94 -0.25 -12.89
CA GLU A 28 16.71 -0.26 -11.45
C GLU A 28 15.46 0.55 -11.06
N ALA A 29 15.06 0.43 -9.80
CA ALA A 29 14.04 1.27 -9.21
C ALA A 29 14.59 2.71 -9.08
N PRO A 30 13.93 3.71 -9.69
CA PRO A 30 14.42 5.08 -9.69
C PRO A 30 14.27 5.73 -8.30
N ARG A 31 15.07 6.78 -8.09
CA ARG A 31 14.97 7.66 -6.92
C ARG A 31 14.75 9.09 -7.41
N TYR A 32 14.00 9.87 -6.68
CA TYR A 32 13.92 11.31 -6.91
C TYR A 32 15.26 11.97 -6.62
N VAL A 33 15.72 12.81 -7.54
CA VAL A 33 17.04 13.44 -7.47
C VAL A 33 17.00 14.97 -7.40
N GLY A 34 15.82 15.54 -7.26
CA GLY A 34 15.62 17.00 -7.16
C GLY A 34 14.88 17.61 -8.36
N VAL A 35 14.94 18.91 -8.50
CA VAL A 35 14.19 19.66 -9.52
C VAL A 35 14.60 19.33 -10.97
N GLU A 36 15.79 18.82 -11.17
CA GLU A 36 16.32 18.35 -12.47
C GLU A 36 16.19 16.81 -12.59
N ASP A 37 15.02 16.26 -12.21
CA ASP A 37 14.80 14.83 -12.27
C ASP A 37 14.62 14.34 -13.72
N PRO A 38 15.41 13.36 -14.17
CA PRO A 38 15.40 12.92 -15.57
C PRO A 38 14.07 12.29 -16.02
N ILE A 39 13.27 11.77 -15.09
CA ILE A 39 11.94 11.25 -15.42
C ILE A 39 10.96 12.39 -15.66
N ALA A 40 11.04 13.46 -14.85
CA ALA A 40 10.24 14.66 -15.06
C ALA A 40 10.60 15.33 -16.37
N ASP A 41 11.90 15.49 -16.67
CA ASP A 41 12.40 16.06 -17.92
C ASP A 41 11.93 15.25 -19.14
N TYR A 42 12.02 13.93 -19.08
CA TYR A 42 11.53 13.04 -20.15
C TYR A 42 10.03 13.19 -20.41
N LEU A 43 9.24 13.44 -19.35
CA LEU A 43 7.79 13.66 -19.44
C LEU A 43 7.40 15.10 -19.71
N GLY A 44 8.36 16.04 -19.83
CA GLY A 44 8.12 17.46 -20.02
C GLY A 44 7.49 18.15 -18.80
N ILE A 45 7.76 17.65 -17.61
CA ILE A 45 7.20 18.14 -16.34
C ILE A 45 8.21 19.07 -15.66
N ILE A 46 7.76 20.23 -15.24
CA ILE A 46 8.57 21.14 -14.40
C ILE A 46 8.42 20.74 -12.94
N VAL A 47 9.53 20.42 -12.27
CA VAL A 47 9.55 20.17 -10.83
C VAL A 47 9.94 21.41 -10.06
N LYS A 48 9.25 21.71 -8.96
CA LYS A 48 9.53 22.81 -8.05
C LYS A 48 9.55 22.32 -6.62
N GLU A 49 10.41 22.91 -5.81
CA GLU A 49 10.43 22.74 -4.36
C GLU A 49 9.88 24.01 -3.70
N GLU A 50 8.61 24.00 -3.34
CA GLU A 50 7.91 25.16 -2.76
C GLU A 50 7.05 24.73 -1.55
N PRO A 51 6.81 25.64 -0.57
CA PRO A 51 5.92 25.35 0.54
C PRO A 51 4.49 25.00 0.07
N LEU A 52 3.96 23.89 0.54
CA LEU A 52 2.58 23.48 0.35
C LEU A 52 1.76 23.63 1.65
N PRO A 53 0.42 23.65 1.58
CA PRO A 53 -0.45 23.63 2.76
C PRO A 53 -0.07 22.54 3.75
N LEU A 54 -0.42 22.74 5.04
CA LEU A 54 -0.09 21.77 6.07
C LEU A 54 -0.84 20.45 5.80
N GLY A 55 -0.08 19.36 5.61
CA GLY A 55 -0.61 18.03 5.29
C GLY A 55 -0.27 17.57 3.88
N ASP A 56 -0.07 18.49 2.93
CA ASP A 56 0.24 18.16 1.54
C ASP A 56 1.76 18.08 1.33
N GLU A 57 2.26 16.99 0.82
CA GLU A 57 3.68 16.74 0.61
C GLU A 57 4.12 16.91 -0.83
N GLY A 58 3.20 16.69 -1.77
CA GLY A 58 3.34 16.90 -3.21
C GLY A 58 2.04 17.43 -3.80
N GLN A 59 2.13 17.98 -5.01
CA GLN A 59 0.98 18.42 -5.78
C GLN A 59 1.31 18.38 -7.28
N TYR A 60 0.50 17.66 -8.06
CA TYR A 60 0.50 17.72 -9.51
C TYR A 60 -0.45 18.81 -9.99
N ILE A 61 0.02 19.68 -10.91
CA ILE A 61 -0.76 20.76 -11.51
C ILE A 61 -0.73 20.58 -13.03
N PRO A 62 -1.90 20.30 -13.66
CA PRO A 62 -1.99 19.99 -15.10
C PRO A 62 -1.95 21.27 -15.96
N TYR A 63 -0.90 22.07 -15.82
CA TYR A 63 -0.65 23.21 -16.66
C TYR A 63 -0.01 22.80 -18.00
N ASP A 64 0.29 23.75 -18.84
CA ASP A 64 1.10 23.57 -20.05
C ASP A 64 2.30 24.53 -19.98
N PRO A 65 3.50 24.04 -19.66
CA PRO A 65 3.86 22.67 -19.29
C PRO A 65 3.32 22.28 -17.90
N PRO A 66 3.12 20.95 -17.63
CA PRO A 66 2.67 20.46 -16.34
C PRO A 66 3.72 20.70 -15.24
N VAL A 67 3.26 20.87 -14.01
CA VAL A 67 4.12 21.18 -12.86
C VAL A 67 3.89 20.17 -11.74
N ILE A 68 4.96 19.70 -11.13
CA ILE A 68 4.95 18.99 -9.85
C ILE A 68 5.61 19.89 -8.81
N VAL A 69 4.91 20.10 -7.68
CA VAL A 69 5.44 20.82 -6.53
C VAL A 69 5.70 19.82 -5.41
N ILE A 70 6.90 19.84 -4.85
CA ILE A 70 7.30 19.02 -3.70
C ILE A 70 7.54 19.92 -2.49
N ALA A 71 6.97 19.58 -1.34
CA ALA A 71 7.16 20.36 -0.12
C ALA A 71 8.56 20.11 0.49
N PRO A 72 9.38 21.15 0.71
CA PRO A 72 10.76 21.01 1.24
C PRO A 72 10.84 20.36 2.64
N ARG A 73 9.72 20.29 3.37
CA ARG A 73 9.64 19.65 4.70
C ARG A 73 9.69 18.11 4.65
N VAL A 74 9.57 17.49 3.47
CA VAL A 74 9.66 16.04 3.32
C VAL A 74 11.13 15.66 3.34
N SER A 75 11.63 15.24 4.50
CA SER A 75 13.05 14.92 4.70
C SER A 75 13.36 13.43 4.70
N ASP A 76 12.35 12.58 4.84
CA ASP A 76 12.51 11.12 4.76
C ASP A 76 12.65 10.71 3.28
N PRO A 77 13.78 10.09 2.86
CA PRO A 77 14.02 9.79 1.45
C PRO A 77 12.99 8.84 0.83
N ASP A 78 12.52 7.84 1.57
CA ASP A 78 11.52 6.89 1.06
C ASP A 78 10.16 7.57 0.90
N ARG A 79 9.85 8.49 1.80
CA ARG A 79 8.64 9.30 1.73
C ARG A 79 8.70 10.26 0.54
N LEU A 80 9.84 10.92 0.34
CA LEU A 80 10.09 11.83 -0.77
C LEU A 80 9.98 11.11 -2.12
N ASN A 81 10.62 9.95 -2.26
CA ASN A 81 10.49 9.11 -3.45
C ASN A 81 9.03 8.76 -3.72
N PHE A 82 8.30 8.29 -2.70
CA PHE A 82 6.90 7.93 -2.87
C PHE A 82 6.05 9.13 -3.30
N THR A 83 6.22 10.29 -2.65
CA THR A 83 5.50 11.52 -3.00
C THR A 83 5.77 11.91 -4.45
N PHE A 84 7.03 11.98 -4.88
CA PHE A 84 7.36 12.35 -6.24
C PHE A 84 6.76 11.40 -7.29
N PHE A 85 6.92 10.09 -7.13
CA PHE A 85 6.35 9.12 -8.07
C PHE A 85 4.83 9.02 -8.01
N HIS A 86 4.22 9.43 -6.90
CA HIS A 86 2.78 9.61 -6.81
C HIS A 86 2.30 10.74 -7.73
N GLU A 87 2.98 11.89 -7.69
CA GLU A 87 2.66 13.04 -8.55
C GLU A 87 2.97 12.75 -10.04
N ILE A 88 4.06 12.04 -10.34
CA ILE A 88 4.31 11.52 -11.70
C ILE A 88 3.15 10.63 -12.16
N SER A 89 2.59 9.82 -11.27
CA SER A 89 1.48 8.93 -11.60
C SER A 89 0.19 9.68 -11.91
N HIS A 90 -0.07 10.81 -11.25
CA HIS A 90 -1.16 11.73 -11.64
C HIS A 90 -0.99 12.17 -13.10
N HIS A 91 0.22 12.61 -13.49
CA HIS A 91 0.50 13.00 -14.86
C HIS A 91 0.23 11.86 -15.85
N LEU A 92 0.80 10.67 -15.60
CA LEU A 92 0.65 9.53 -16.50
C LEU A 92 -0.82 9.10 -16.67
N ILE A 93 -1.61 9.15 -15.61
CA ILE A 93 -3.04 8.80 -15.65
C ILE A 93 -3.82 9.88 -16.41
N CYS A 94 -3.54 11.16 -16.18
CA CYS A 94 -4.19 12.27 -16.88
C CYS A 94 -3.91 12.28 -18.40
N GLN A 95 -2.79 11.70 -18.84
CA GLN A 95 -2.44 11.56 -20.26
C GLN A 95 -3.04 10.30 -20.92
N ASP A 96 -3.76 9.46 -20.19
CA ASP A 96 -4.40 8.25 -20.70
C ASP A 96 -5.93 8.42 -20.60
N ASP A 97 -6.55 8.98 -21.65
CA ASP A 97 -7.99 9.29 -21.68
C ASP A 97 -8.88 8.10 -21.32
N GLU A 98 -8.50 6.90 -21.75
CA GLU A 98 -9.27 5.69 -21.50
C GLU A 98 -9.23 5.30 -20.01
N LEU A 99 -8.07 5.38 -19.38
CA LEU A 99 -7.90 5.11 -17.95
C LEU A 99 -8.57 6.20 -17.11
N TYR A 100 -8.40 7.46 -17.48
CA TYR A 100 -9.02 8.59 -16.77
C TYR A 100 -10.54 8.50 -16.80
N SER A 101 -11.13 8.22 -17.98
CA SER A 101 -12.58 8.03 -18.15
C SER A 101 -13.09 6.85 -17.34
N PHE A 102 -12.39 5.71 -17.37
CA PHE A 102 -12.73 4.55 -16.55
C PHE A 102 -12.76 4.88 -15.05
N ILE A 103 -11.76 5.60 -14.55
CA ILE A 103 -11.69 5.97 -13.12
C ILE A 103 -12.89 6.85 -12.75
N HIS A 104 -13.27 7.79 -13.62
CA HIS A 104 -14.41 8.66 -13.40
C HIS A 104 -15.74 7.89 -13.36
N GLU A 105 -15.96 7.00 -14.33
CA GLU A 105 -17.15 6.14 -14.40
C GLU A 105 -17.23 5.18 -13.21
N TYR A 106 -16.10 4.55 -12.85
CA TYR A 106 -16.01 3.66 -11.71
C TYR A 106 -16.32 4.37 -10.38
N ALA A 107 -15.82 5.59 -10.19
CA ALA A 107 -16.11 6.37 -9.00
C ALA A 107 -17.60 6.69 -8.90
N SER A 108 -18.22 7.16 -10.00
CA SER A 108 -19.63 7.48 -10.10
C SER A 108 -20.53 6.26 -9.84
N ALA A 109 -20.20 5.12 -10.44
CA ALA A 109 -20.95 3.87 -10.27
C ALA A 109 -20.89 3.28 -8.85
N ASN A 110 -19.86 3.63 -8.05
CA ASN A 110 -19.67 3.10 -6.71
C ASN A 110 -19.90 4.13 -5.60
N ASP A 111 -20.53 5.26 -5.91
CA ASP A 111 -20.79 6.37 -4.97
C ASP A 111 -19.50 6.82 -4.23
N LYS A 112 -18.42 6.95 -4.98
CA LYS A 112 -17.12 7.41 -4.50
C LYS A 112 -16.76 8.75 -5.11
N HIS A 113 -16.04 9.57 -4.35
CA HIS A 113 -15.43 10.76 -4.91
C HIS A 113 -14.34 10.39 -5.92
N PHE A 114 -14.34 11.03 -7.09
CA PHE A 114 -13.36 10.81 -8.15
C PHE A 114 -11.92 10.93 -7.63
N ASP A 115 -11.61 11.99 -6.89
CA ASP A 115 -10.27 12.21 -6.32
C ASP A 115 -9.82 11.02 -5.46
N THR A 116 -10.71 10.49 -4.62
CA THR A 116 -10.38 9.31 -3.79
C THR A 116 -10.09 8.06 -4.64
N ALA A 117 -10.76 7.92 -5.77
CA ALA A 117 -10.50 6.82 -6.69
C ALA A 117 -9.17 7.03 -7.42
N LEU A 118 -8.91 8.24 -7.93
CA LEU A 118 -7.69 8.62 -8.63
C LEU A 118 -6.45 8.40 -7.73
N GLU A 119 -6.49 8.89 -6.49
CA GLU A 119 -5.43 8.71 -5.49
C GLU A 119 -5.02 7.24 -5.30
N ARG A 120 -5.99 6.30 -5.35
CA ARG A 120 -5.71 4.87 -5.24
C ARG A 120 -4.90 4.35 -6.43
N TYR A 121 -5.13 4.86 -7.63
CA TYR A 121 -4.37 4.47 -8.82
C TYR A 121 -3.01 5.14 -8.87
N CYS A 122 -2.89 6.39 -8.41
CA CYS A 122 -1.60 7.06 -8.25
C CYS A 122 -0.69 6.32 -7.26
N ASN A 123 -1.26 5.81 -6.15
CA ASN A 123 -0.53 4.93 -5.24
C ASN A 123 -0.04 3.63 -5.90
N VAL A 124 -0.80 3.07 -6.85
CA VAL A 124 -0.35 1.89 -7.63
C VAL A 124 0.82 2.26 -8.53
N GLY A 125 0.79 3.43 -9.18
CA GLY A 125 1.87 3.89 -10.04
C GLY A 125 3.15 4.16 -9.26
N ALA A 126 3.07 4.90 -8.14
CA ALA A 126 4.21 5.14 -7.25
C ALA A 126 4.84 3.82 -6.78
N ALA A 127 4.01 2.88 -6.34
CA ALA A 127 4.49 1.56 -5.92
C ALA A 127 5.17 0.80 -7.08
N GLU A 128 4.69 0.90 -8.32
CA GLU A 128 5.29 0.23 -9.47
C GLU A 128 6.63 0.85 -9.89
N PHE A 129 6.83 2.17 -9.74
CA PHE A 129 8.14 2.81 -9.92
C PHE A 129 9.16 2.27 -8.92
N LEU A 130 8.79 2.23 -7.64
CA LEU A 130 9.69 1.96 -6.52
C LEU A 130 9.88 0.46 -6.22
N ILE A 131 8.83 -0.35 -6.40
CA ILE A 131 8.80 -1.77 -6.03
C ILE A 131 8.03 -2.52 -7.13
N PRO A 132 8.64 -2.82 -8.28
CA PRO A 132 7.94 -3.40 -9.42
C PRO A 132 7.22 -4.70 -9.05
N ALA A 133 5.92 -4.78 -9.31
CA ALA A 133 5.09 -5.93 -8.95
C ALA A 133 5.58 -7.25 -9.57
N GLY A 134 6.21 -7.18 -10.76
CA GLY A 134 6.82 -8.33 -11.43
C GLY A 134 7.96 -8.94 -10.61
N GLU A 135 8.83 -8.10 -10.06
CA GLU A 135 9.96 -8.53 -9.23
C GLU A 135 9.50 -9.11 -7.89
N VAL A 136 8.54 -8.44 -7.23
CA VAL A 136 7.94 -8.95 -5.99
C VAL A 136 7.32 -10.34 -6.21
N ARG A 137 6.60 -10.55 -7.32
CA ARG A 137 6.05 -11.88 -7.65
C ARG A 137 7.12 -12.93 -7.88
N LYS A 138 8.25 -12.60 -8.52
CA LYS A 138 9.38 -13.52 -8.68
C LYS A 138 9.94 -13.94 -7.31
N VAL A 139 10.11 -12.98 -6.39
CA VAL A 139 10.58 -13.27 -5.02
C VAL A 139 9.60 -14.18 -4.28
N ILE A 140 8.29 -13.88 -4.34
CA ILE A 140 7.25 -14.71 -3.73
C ILE A 140 7.25 -16.13 -4.35
N ALA A 141 7.38 -16.26 -5.67
CA ALA A 141 7.41 -17.56 -6.34
C ALA A 141 8.65 -18.39 -5.94
N ALA A 142 9.79 -17.76 -5.75
CA ALA A 142 11.04 -18.43 -5.40
C ALA A 142 11.12 -18.83 -3.91
N ARG A 143 10.55 -18.05 -3.00
CA ARG A 143 10.76 -18.18 -1.54
C ARG A 143 9.49 -18.50 -0.75
N GLY A 144 8.34 -18.50 -1.40
CA GLY A 144 7.04 -18.51 -0.72
C GLY A 144 6.64 -17.13 -0.19
N PHE A 145 5.34 -16.98 0.10
CA PHE A 145 4.82 -15.75 0.70
C PHE A 145 5.10 -15.72 2.21
N SER A 146 5.78 -14.69 2.67
CA SER A 146 6.05 -14.41 4.09
C SER A 146 6.17 -12.90 4.29
N ILE A 147 5.70 -12.40 5.44
CA ILE A 147 5.87 -10.97 5.78
C ILE A 147 7.34 -10.61 6.03
N ARG A 148 8.20 -11.59 6.29
CA ARG A 148 9.64 -11.40 6.46
C ARG A 148 10.33 -10.96 5.18
N LEU A 149 9.76 -11.22 4.00
CA LEU A 149 10.26 -10.70 2.72
C LEU A 149 10.37 -9.17 2.68
N VAL A 150 9.65 -8.46 3.58
CA VAL A 150 9.78 -7.01 3.73
C VAL A 150 11.21 -6.59 4.04
N GLU A 151 11.95 -7.36 4.85
CA GLU A 151 13.32 -7.04 5.24
C GLU A 151 14.28 -7.18 4.05
N ASP A 152 14.11 -8.21 3.24
CA ASP A 152 14.94 -8.45 2.05
C ASP A 152 14.66 -7.39 0.96
N LEU A 153 13.39 -7.09 0.74
CA LEU A 153 12.98 -6.12 -0.29
C LEU A 153 13.37 -4.68 0.10
N GLU A 154 13.36 -4.32 1.39
CA GLU A 154 13.82 -2.99 1.83
C GLU A 154 15.27 -2.71 1.44
N SER A 155 16.12 -3.73 1.48
CA SER A 155 17.53 -3.56 1.07
C SER A 155 17.71 -3.40 -0.45
N ALA A 156 16.74 -3.84 -1.25
CA ALA A 156 16.80 -3.84 -2.70
C ALA A 156 16.06 -2.66 -3.35
N TYR A 157 15.08 -2.06 -2.65
CA TYR A 157 14.20 -1.05 -3.23
C TYR A 157 14.13 0.24 -2.41
N PRO A 158 14.04 1.43 -3.05
CA PRO A 158 13.97 2.72 -2.39
C PRO A 158 12.57 3.03 -1.87
N ALA A 159 12.06 2.19 -0.99
CA ALA A 159 10.70 2.27 -0.46
C ALA A 159 10.61 1.86 1.00
N SER A 160 9.73 2.50 1.73
CA SER A 160 9.51 2.19 3.15
C SER A 160 8.96 0.78 3.36
N LYS A 161 9.29 0.15 4.50
CA LYS A 161 8.74 -1.16 4.88
C LYS A 161 7.22 -1.24 4.80
N PRO A 162 6.43 -0.23 5.24
CA PRO A 162 4.97 -0.27 5.05
C PRO A 162 4.54 -0.35 3.59
N ALA A 163 5.20 0.39 2.69
CA ALA A 163 4.90 0.35 1.25
C ALA A 163 5.21 -1.04 0.67
N ILE A 164 6.35 -1.62 1.03
CA ILE A 164 6.75 -2.98 0.63
C ILE A 164 5.73 -4.02 1.15
N ALA A 165 5.31 -3.91 2.41
CA ALA A 165 4.33 -4.82 3.01
C ALA A 165 2.97 -4.77 2.28
N ILE A 166 2.52 -3.57 1.90
CA ILE A 166 1.31 -3.37 1.08
C ILE A 166 1.49 -4.02 -0.30
N GLN A 167 2.63 -3.79 -0.95
CA GLN A 167 2.91 -4.35 -2.28
C GLN A 167 3.01 -5.88 -2.25
N LEU A 168 3.59 -6.48 -1.21
CA LEU A 168 3.59 -7.93 -1.02
C LEU A 168 2.18 -8.51 -1.05
N ALA A 169 1.23 -7.93 -0.30
CA ALA A 169 -0.16 -8.36 -0.32
C ALA A 169 -0.77 -8.24 -1.72
N GLN A 170 -0.53 -7.11 -2.41
CA GLN A 170 -1.07 -6.86 -3.76
C GLN A 170 -0.48 -7.80 -4.84
N CYS A 171 0.68 -8.39 -4.58
CA CYS A 171 1.35 -9.32 -5.49
C CYS A 171 1.07 -10.80 -5.17
N ALA A 172 0.45 -11.11 -4.04
CA ALA A 172 0.11 -12.47 -3.65
C ALA A 172 -0.96 -13.08 -4.57
N THR A 173 -0.81 -14.38 -4.88
CA THR A 173 -1.73 -15.13 -5.75
C THR A 173 -2.81 -15.89 -4.97
N HIS A 174 -2.69 -15.96 -3.64
CA HIS A 174 -3.64 -16.59 -2.73
C HIS A 174 -4.32 -15.55 -1.85
N GLU A 175 -5.39 -15.93 -1.16
CA GLU A 175 -6.05 -15.04 -0.21
C GLU A 175 -5.15 -14.76 0.99
N CYS A 176 -4.74 -13.52 1.13
CA CYS A 176 -3.96 -13.06 2.27
C CYS A 176 -4.30 -11.61 2.63
N PHE A 177 -3.96 -11.26 3.87
CA PHE A 177 -4.02 -9.90 4.38
C PHE A 177 -2.67 -9.53 4.97
N VAL A 178 -2.28 -8.29 4.80
CA VAL A 178 -1.10 -7.71 5.45
C VAL A 178 -1.53 -6.49 6.24
N VAL A 179 -1.04 -6.40 7.46
CA VAL A 179 -1.25 -5.23 8.32
C VAL A 179 0.07 -4.72 8.88
N VAL A 180 0.13 -3.40 9.04
CA VAL A 180 1.18 -2.74 9.81
C VAL A 180 0.51 -2.12 11.02
N CYS A 181 0.95 -2.50 12.21
CA CYS A 181 0.39 -2.06 13.46
C CYS A 181 1.36 -1.18 14.22
N GLU A 182 0.82 -0.20 14.95
CA GLU A 182 1.59 0.76 15.75
C GLU A 182 0.97 0.92 17.13
N TRP A 183 1.81 1.19 18.13
CA TRP A 183 1.37 1.53 19.48
C TRP A 183 1.17 3.05 19.59
N GLY A 184 -0.02 3.48 19.99
CA GLY A 184 -0.30 4.90 20.17
C GLY A 184 -1.75 5.21 20.48
N GLN A 185 -2.07 6.49 20.45
CA GLN A 185 -3.44 6.97 20.52
C GLN A 185 -4.08 6.90 19.13
N MET A 186 -5.25 6.27 19.03
CA MET A 186 -5.99 6.27 17.77
C MET A 186 -6.41 7.69 17.39
N PRO A 187 -6.33 8.08 16.10
CA PRO A 187 -6.80 9.37 15.62
C PRO A 187 -8.26 9.62 16.00
N ARG A 188 -8.57 10.78 16.60
CA ARG A 188 -9.92 11.11 17.12
C ARG A 188 -11.03 11.02 16.07
N GLN A 189 -10.74 11.35 14.81
CA GLN A 189 -11.68 11.31 13.68
C GLN A 189 -12.16 9.91 13.32
N GLN A 190 -11.51 8.86 13.84
CA GLN A 190 -11.80 7.46 13.54
C GLN A 190 -12.53 6.74 14.70
N ILE A 191 -12.85 7.46 15.78
CA ILE A 191 -13.58 6.90 16.90
C ILE A 191 -15.08 6.94 16.56
N PRO A 192 -15.82 5.79 16.57
CA PRO A 192 -17.24 5.79 16.33
C PRO A 192 -17.97 6.73 17.30
N GLN A 193 -18.95 7.49 16.82
CA GLN A 193 -19.69 8.50 17.63
C GLN A 193 -20.30 7.92 18.92
N ALA A 194 -20.71 6.66 18.94
CA ALA A 194 -21.22 5.96 20.13
C ALA A 194 -20.19 5.87 21.28
N SER A 195 -18.91 6.08 21.00
CA SER A 195 -17.81 6.00 21.99
C SER A 195 -17.43 7.34 22.59
N PHE A 196 -18.06 8.45 22.19
CA PHE A 196 -17.76 9.80 22.70
C PHE A 196 -18.05 9.97 24.19
N LEU A 197 -18.88 9.13 24.78
CA LEU A 197 -19.29 9.18 26.20
C LEU A 197 -18.31 8.46 27.14
N SER A 198 -17.30 7.78 26.63
CA SER A 198 -16.34 7.08 27.48
C SER A 198 -14.95 7.70 27.36
N ALA A 199 -14.48 8.36 28.40
CA ALA A 199 -13.08 8.78 28.60
C ALA A 199 -12.06 7.61 28.49
N VAL A 200 -12.54 6.39 28.30
CA VAL A 200 -11.79 5.14 28.15
C VAL A 200 -11.00 5.05 26.85
N ASN A 201 -11.34 5.86 25.83
CA ASN A 201 -10.72 5.77 24.49
C ASN A 201 -9.41 6.57 24.32
N SER A 202 -8.94 7.25 25.36
CA SER A 202 -7.69 8.02 25.30
C SER A 202 -6.42 7.22 25.65
N ARG A 203 -6.56 5.94 26.03
CA ARG A 203 -5.38 5.13 26.39
C ARG A 203 -4.68 4.63 25.13
N PRO A 204 -3.34 4.76 25.08
CA PRO A 204 -2.54 4.16 24.00
C PRO A 204 -2.80 2.65 23.90
N ARG A 205 -2.86 2.16 22.67
CA ARG A 205 -3.05 0.74 22.35
C ARG A 205 -2.37 0.39 21.04
N LEU A 206 -2.16 -0.89 20.82
CA LEU A 206 -1.73 -1.37 19.51
C LEU A 206 -2.94 -1.37 18.57
N TYR A 207 -2.80 -0.79 17.37
CA TYR A 207 -3.86 -0.71 16.37
C TYR A 207 -3.31 -0.85 14.95
N VAL A 208 -4.17 -1.21 14.01
CA VAL A 208 -3.82 -1.30 12.58
C VAL A 208 -3.66 0.10 12.00
N LEU A 209 -2.43 0.46 11.61
CA LEU A 209 -2.11 1.73 10.95
C LEU A 209 -2.36 1.63 9.44
N TYR A 210 -1.85 0.56 8.81
CA TYR A 210 -2.06 0.25 7.39
C TYR A 210 -2.57 -1.19 7.25
N ALA A 211 -3.41 -1.40 6.25
CA ALA A 211 -3.90 -2.72 5.87
C ALA A 211 -3.97 -2.83 4.35
N SER A 212 -3.62 -4.00 3.85
CA SER A 212 -3.76 -4.38 2.44
C SER A 212 -4.19 -5.84 2.35
N SER A 213 -4.81 -6.19 1.25
CA SER A 213 -5.21 -7.56 0.96
C SER A 213 -4.82 -7.95 -0.46
N SER A 214 -4.68 -9.24 -0.71
CA SER A 214 -4.49 -9.74 -2.08
C SER A 214 -5.71 -9.44 -2.96
N PRO A 215 -5.53 -9.35 -4.28
CA PRO A 215 -6.64 -9.13 -5.22
C PRO A 215 -7.74 -10.21 -5.18
N SER A 216 -7.40 -11.41 -4.70
CA SER A 216 -8.35 -12.53 -4.54
C SER A 216 -9.24 -12.42 -3.32
N THR A 217 -8.95 -11.51 -2.39
CA THR A 217 -9.69 -11.34 -1.13
C THR A 217 -10.98 -10.55 -1.33
N ARG A 218 -12.08 -11.07 -0.76
CA ARG A 218 -13.40 -10.40 -0.82
C ARG A 218 -13.66 -9.41 0.31
N TYR A 219 -12.89 -9.49 1.40
CA TYR A 219 -13.15 -8.72 2.62
C TYR A 219 -11.91 -7.92 3.02
N PRO A 220 -11.95 -6.59 3.00
CA PRO A 220 -10.82 -5.78 3.43
C PRO A 220 -10.70 -5.73 4.96
N ILE A 221 -9.48 -5.70 5.48
CA ILE A 221 -9.20 -5.28 6.86
C ILE A 221 -9.26 -3.75 6.92
N GLY A 222 -9.97 -3.22 7.91
CA GLY A 222 -10.03 -1.77 8.14
C GLY A 222 -8.79 -1.23 8.83
N ARG A 223 -8.46 0.04 8.57
CA ARG A 223 -7.49 0.80 9.38
C ARG A 223 -8.09 1.13 10.75
N PHE A 224 -7.24 1.38 11.73
CA PHE A 224 -7.59 1.77 13.10
C PHE A 224 -8.41 0.74 13.87
N VAL A 225 -8.25 -0.54 13.51
CA VAL A 225 -8.78 -1.66 14.29
C VAL A 225 -7.83 -1.92 15.47
N PRO A 226 -8.33 -1.93 16.73
CA PRO A 226 -7.49 -2.26 17.88
C PRO A 226 -7.07 -3.74 17.85
N VAL A 227 -5.83 -4.01 18.23
CA VAL A 227 -5.29 -5.36 18.35
C VAL A 227 -5.52 -5.88 19.75
N PRO A 228 -6.19 -7.04 19.94
CA PRO A 228 -6.35 -7.66 21.26
C PRO A 228 -5.00 -8.00 21.90
N SER A 229 -4.93 -7.93 23.23
CA SER A 229 -3.68 -8.12 23.97
C SER A 229 -3.10 -9.55 23.88
N ASP A 230 -3.95 -10.55 23.64
CA ASP A 230 -3.60 -11.96 23.46
C ASP A 230 -3.31 -12.35 21.99
N HIS A 231 -3.45 -11.41 21.07
CA HIS A 231 -3.25 -11.65 19.64
C HIS A 231 -1.76 -11.83 19.30
N VAL A 232 -1.45 -12.66 18.29
CA VAL A 232 -0.08 -12.91 17.76
C VAL A 232 0.70 -11.62 17.50
N ILE A 233 0.03 -10.60 16.92
CA ILE A 233 0.63 -9.28 16.68
C ILE A 233 1.03 -8.59 17.99
N ALA A 234 0.20 -8.69 19.04
CA ALA A 234 0.52 -8.10 20.34
C ALA A 234 1.64 -8.87 21.06
N LEU A 235 1.73 -10.19 20.85
CA LEU A 235 2.87 -11.00 21.33
C LEU A 235 4.17 -10.58 20.66
N ALA A 236 4.18 -10.40 19.33
CA ALA A 236 5.34 -9.92 18.59
C ALA A 236 5.78 -8.52 19.06
N TYR A 237 4.83 -7.62 19.34
CA TYR A 237 5.11 -6.27 19.86
C TYR A 237 5.80 -6.35 21.24
N ARG A 238 5.22 -7.12 22.18
CA ARG A 238 5.78 -7.22 23.55
C ARG A 238 7.10 -7.94 23.62
N GLY A 239 7.27 -9.00 22.83
CA GLY A 239 8.53 -9.75 22.75
C GLY A 239 9.60 -9.10 21.90
N GLN A 240 9.25 -8.06 21.12
CA GLN A 240 10.12 -7.42 20.12
C GLN A 240 10.79 -8.44 19.18
N ASN A 241 10.05 -9.47 18.79
CA ASN A 241 10.53 -10.60 18.00
C ASN A 241 9.54 -11.00 16.90
N ALA A 242 9.88 -12.08 16.18
CA ALA A 242 8.96 -12.70 15.24
C ALA A 242 8.16 -13.80 15.95
N VAL A 243 6.86 -13.87 15.63
CA VAL A 243 5.90 -14.87 16.14
C VAL A 243 5.07 -15.38 14.98
N LYS A 244 4.83 -16.69 14.93
CA LYS A 244 3.96 -17.34 13.97
C LYS A 244 3.01 -18.30 14.69
N ASP A 245 1.71 -18.09 14.51
CA ASP A 245 0.67 -18.93 15.11
C ASP A 245 -0.67 -18.73 14.37
N VAL A 246 -1.69 -19.50 14.73
CA VAL A 246 -3.06 -19.32 14.26
C VAL A 246 -3.74 -18.21 15.05
N ALA A 247 -4.23 -17.19 14.36
CA ALA A 247 -4.86 -16.04 14.98
C ALA A 247 -6.14 -15.61 14.24
N PRO A 248 -7.09 -14.94 14.92
CA PRO A 248 -8.26 -14.37 14.28
C PRO A 248 -7.84 -13.18 13.40
N ILE A 249 -8.46 -13.04 12.23
CA ILE A 249 -8.25 -11.88 11.36
C ILE A 249 -8.92 -10.65 11.97
N LEU A 250 -8.23 -9.53 11.97
CA LEU A 250 -8.69 -8.27 12.54
C LEU A 250 -9.68 -7.55 11.62
N PHE A 251 -10.94 -7.94 11.63
CA PHE A 251 -12.00 -7.24 10.90
C PHE A 251 -12.63 -6.11 11.71
N ARG A 252 -13.01 -5.03 11.04
CA ARG A 252 -13.63 -3.85 11.65
C ARG A 252 -14.96 -4.18 12.38
N SER A 253 -15.67 -5.17 11.92
CA SER A 253 -16.96 -5.60 12.49
C SER A 253 -16.87 -6.53 13.71
N GLY A 254 -15.68 -6.83 14.22
CA GLY A 254 -15.44 -7.51 15.50
C GLY A 254 -15.87 -8.98 15.61
N ASN A 255 -16.80 -9.45 14.80
CA ASN A 255 -17.55 -10.69 15.04
C ASN A 255 -17.27 -11.85 14.08
N ARG A 256 -16.27 -11.77 13.22
CA ARG A 256 -15.95 -12.90 12.34
C ARG A 256 -14.76 -13.65 12.93
N GLY A 257 -15.03 -14.76 13.61
CA GLY A 257 -14.03 -15.65 14.18
C GLY A 257 -13.22 -16.44 13.15
N TRP A 258 -12.94 -15.84 11.99
CA TRP A 258 -12.10 -16.44 10.97
C TRP A 258 -10.66 -16.45 11.45
N LYS A 259 -10.14 -17.63 11.72
CA LYS A 259 -8.76 -17.85 12.14
C LYS A 259 -7.95 -18.42 10.99
N CYS A 260 -6.74 -17.93 10.84
CA CYS A 260 -5.78 -18.45 9.87
C CYS A 260 -4.35 -18.32 10.40
N GLU A 261 -3.41 -18.86 9.66
CA GLU A 261 -1.99 -18.66 9.97
C GLU A 261 -1.66 -17.16 9.92
N CYS A 262 -1.07 -16.66 10.99
CA CYS A 262 -0.59 -15.30 11.15
C CYS A 262 0.91 -15.33 11.45
N GLU A 263 1.69 -14.67 10.61
CA GLU A 263 3.11 -14.41 10.83
C GLU A 263 3.29 -12.93 11.14
N ALA A 264 3.95 -12.59 12.24
CA ALA A 264 4.17 -11.22 12.68
C ALA A 264 5.62 -11.00 13.13
N PHE A 265 6.19 -9.82 12.87
CA PHE A 265 7.48 -9.42 13.41
C PHE A 265 7.48 -7.94 13.80
N TYR A 266 8.25 -7.65 14.86
CA TYR A 266 8.47 -6.29 15.35
C TYR A 266 9.65 -5.62 14.67
N TYR A 267 9.50 -4.34 14.31
CA TYR A 267 10.58 -3.50 13.81
C TYR A 267 10.33 -2.03 14.14
N LYS A 268 11.26 -1.41 14.87
CA LYS A 268 11.30 0.03 15.18
C LYS A 268 9.92 0.62 15.59
N GLY A 269 9.28 0.03 16.61
CA GLY A 269 8.00 0.51 17.15
C GLY A 269 6.75 0.03 16.39
N LYS A 270 6.90 -0.67 15.27
CA LYS A 270 5.80 -1.22 14.47
C LYS A 270 5.84 -2.74 14.43
N VAL A 271 4.67 -3.34 14.21
CA VAL A 271 4.54 -4.77 13.92
C VAL A 271 4.01 -4.94 12.52
N TYR A 272 4.70 -5.72 11.72
CA TYR A 272 4.30 -6.15 10.39
C TYR A 272 3.73 -7.56 10.50
N ALA A 273 2.54 -7.79 9.98
CA ALA A 273 1.93 -9.11 10.05
C ALA A 273 1.21 -9.47 8.76
N ALA A 274 1.28 -10.76 8.41
CA ALA A 274 0.53 -11.36 7.32
C ALA A 274 -0.38 -12.46 7.85
N PHE A 275 -1.59 -12.52 7.29
CA PHE A 275 -2.57 -13.56 7.52
C PHE A 275 -2.74 -14.35 6.22
N ASN A 276 -2.45 -15.65 6.24
CA ASN A 276 -2.70 -16.58 5.13
C ASN A 276 -4.10 -17.15 5.27
N ALA A 277 -5.04 -16.62 4.51
CA ALA A 277 -6.46 -16.96 4.61
C ALA A 277 -6.89 -18.16 3.74
N SER A 278 -6.00 -18.73 2.93
CA SER A 278 -6.27 -19.97 2.22
C SER A 278 -6.54 -21.07 3.23
N PRO A 279 -7.68 -21.80 3.13
CA PRO A 279 -7.92 -22.91 4.03
C PRO A 279 -6.77 -23.91 3.91
N PRO A 280 -6.30 -24.50 5.02
CA PRO A 280 -5.31 -25.57 4.93
C PRO A 280 -5.90 -26.66 4.03
N VAL A 281 -5.14 -27.12 3.03
CA VAL A 281 -5.54 -28.25 2.19
C VAL A 281 -5.82 -29.40 3.13
N SER A 282 -7.09 -29.80 3.23
CA SER A 282 -7.49 -30.89 4.09
C SER A 282 -6.76 -32.16 3.62
N PRO A 283 -6.11 -32.93 4.51
CA PRO A 283 -5.44 -34.17 4.15
C PRO A 283 -6.34 -35.16 3.40
N LYS A 284 -7.66 -35.02 3.50
CA LYS A 284 -8.65 -35.82 2.76
C LYS A 284 -8.76 -35.51 1.26
N GLN A 285 -8.22 -34.40 0.78
CA GLN A 285 -8.19 -34.07 -0.65
C GLN A 285 -6.95 -34.60 -1.38
N MET A 286 -5.93 -35.09 -0.66
CA MET A 286 -4.74 -35.70 -1.27
C MET A 286 -4.91 -37.18 -1.66
N CYS A 287 -6.04 -37.80 -1.40
CA CYS A 287 -6.28 -39.23 -1.69
C CYS A 287 -7.22 -39.47 -2.90
N LEU A 288 -7.46 -38.48 -3.76
CA LEU A 288 -8.35 -38.64 -4.93
C LEU A 288 -7.69 -38.25 -6.26
N PHE A 289 -6.38 -38.52 -6.38
CA PHE A 289 -5.71 -38.52 -7.68
C PHE A 289 -4.73 -39.70 -7.77
#